data_37c1c88d4280b5d7a02246517ff4b808
#
_entry.id   37c1c88d4280b5d7a02246517ff4b808
#
_cell.length_a   1.000
_cell.length_b   1.000
_cell.length_c   1.000
_cell.angle_alpha   90.00
_cell.angle_beta   90.00
_cell.angle_gamma   90.00
#
_symmetry.space_group_name_H-M   'P 1'
#
loop_
_entity.id
_entity.type
_entity.pdbx_description
1 polymer ?
#
loop_
_entity_poly.entity_id
_entity_poly.type
_entity_poly.pdbx_seq_one_letter_code
_entity_poly.pdbx_strand_id
1 'polypeptide(L)'
;ECYRILKEVNPDYFLMENVARMKKEDKDYITSLMGVEPIRINSQLVSAQLRDRLYWTNIPNVNQPEDKHIYLQNILTSGYTDREKARALLVSDSRPLVSKDKMLRRYKKTGFTTIVWEDKDDDCSIRYLNQTELERCQTVPEGYTKSLSRNVAADLLGDGWTVDVIVHLFKSLFEALKSKEGNII
;
A
#
# COMPACT_ATOMS: atom_id res chain seq x y z
N GLU A 1 -20.16 8.04 6.36
CA GLU A 1 -20.78 7.51 5.13
C GLU A 1 -20.57 6.01 5.00
N CYS A 2 -19.34 5.48 5.09
CA CYS A 2 -19.06 4.02 5.00
C CYS A 2 -19.95 3.18 5.93
N TYR A 3 -20.13 3.62 7.18
CA TYR A 3 -21.02 2.94 8.15
C TYR A 3 -22.49 2.96 7.71
N ARG A 4 -22.98 4.08 7.16
CA ARG A 4 -24.34 4.16 6.61
C ARG A 4 -24.55 3.13 5.50
N ILE A 5 -23.62 3.09 4.54
CA ILE A 5 -23.66 2.11 3.46
C ILE A 5 -23.63 0.68 3.99
N LEU A 6 -22.74 0.38 4.95
CA LEU A 6 -22.66 -0.94 5.58
C LEU A 6 -24.00 -1.37 6.19
N LYS A 7 -24.71 -0.45 6.86
CA LYS A 7 -26.02 -0.73 7.46
C LYS A 7 -27.12 -0.91 6.42
N GLU A 8 -27.11 -0.11 5.35
CA GLU A 8 -28.12 -0.19 4.29
C GLU A 8 -27.97 -1.46 3.44
N VAL A 9 -26.71 -1.81 3.08
CA VAL A 9 -26.42 -2.98 2.25
C VAL A 9 -26.49 -4.28 3.05
N ASN A 10 -26.12 -4.23 4.35
CA ASN A 10 -26.06 -5.36 5.26
C ASN A 10 -25.37 -6.61 4.62
N PRO A 11 -24.11 -6.49 4.14
CA PRO A 11 -23.43 -7.59 3.46
C PRO A 11 -23.00 -8.68 4.44
N ASP A 12 -22.87 -9.92 3.95
CA ASP A 12 -22.35 -11.04 4.76
C ASP A 12 -20.90 -10.77 5.23
N TYR A 13 -20.10 -10.15 4.37
CA TYR A 13 -18.72 -9.78 4.67
C TYR A 13 -18.44 -8.34 4.25
N PHE A 14 -17.60 -7.68 5.01
CA PHE A 14 -17.14 -6.33 4.70
C PHE A 14 -15.64 -6.18 4.93
N LEU A 15 -15.07 -5.20 4.26
CA LEU A 15 -13.69 -4.75 4.44
C LEU A 15 -13.66 -3.23 4.37
N MET A 16 -13.17 -2.60 5.43
CA MET A 16 -12.88 -1.16 5.48
C MET A 16 -11.41 -0.95 5.80
N GLU A 17 -10.75 -0.05 5.10
CA GLU A 17 -9.33 0.27 5.30
C GLU A 17 -9.14 1.73 5.68
N ASN A 18 -8.14 2.00 6.51
CA ASN A 18 -7.68 3.36 6.76
C ASN A 18 -6.21 3.35 7.23
N VAL A 19 -5.59 4.54 7.25
CA VAL A 19 -4.20 4.71 7.68
C VAL A 19 -4.00 4.31 9.14
N ALA A 20 -2.91 3.57 9.44
CA ALA A 20 -2.64 3.14 10.82
C ALA A 20 -2.25 4.30 11.75
N ARG A 21 -1.74 5.41 11.20
CA ARG A 21 -1.32 6.59 11.97
C ARG A 21 -2.43 7.64 12.17
N MET A 22 -3.68 7.18 12.28
CA MET A 22 -4.78 8.06 12.68
C MET A 22 -4.73 8.33 14.19
N LYS A 23 -5.46 9.34 14.66
CA LYS A 23 -5.63 9.59 16.09
C LYS A 23 -6.35 8.42 16.76
N LYS A 24 -6.01 8.19 18.03
CA LYS A 24 -6.61 7.11 18.80
C LYS A 24 -8.14 7.26 18.89
N GLU A 25 -8.61 8.48 19.12
CA GLU A 25 -10.04 8.77 19.22
C GLU A 25 -10.80 8.43 17.93
N ASP A 26 -10.22 8.74 16.77
CA ASP A 26 -10.82 8.42 15.46
C ASP A 26 -10.86 6.91 15.23
N LYS A 27 -9.76 6.19 15.58
CA LYS A 27 -9.71 4.74 15.51
C LYS A 27 -10.77 4.10 16.39
N ASP A 28 -10.85 4.52 17.67
CA ASP A 28 -11.77 3.96 18.65
C ASP A 28 -13.23 4.22 18.22
N TYR A 29 -13.51 5.41 17.66
CA TYR A 29 -14.82 5.74 17.10
C TYR A 29 -15.20 4.84 15.90
N ILE A 30 -14.28 4.66 14.93
CA ILE A 30 -14.52 3.76 13.80
C ILE A 30 -14.74 2.33 14.30
N THR A 31 -13.91 1.85 15.22
CA THR A 31 -14.03 0.51 15.80
C THR A 31 -15.39 0.31 16.46
N SER A 32 -15.89 1.30 17.21
CA SER A 32 -17.22 1.23 17.83
C SER A 32 -18.36 1.15 16.82
N LEU A 33 -18.22 1.81 15.67
CA LEU A 33 -19.21 1.76 14.58
C LEU A 33 -19.17 0.42 13.84
N MET A 34 -17.95 -0.09 13.53
CA MET A 34 -17.78 -1.32 12.77
C MET A 34 -18.06 -2.59 13.59
N GLY A 35 -17.98 -2.51 14.93
CA GLY A 35 -18.22 -3.62 15.83
C GLY A 35 -17.16 -4.71 15.82
N VAL A 36 -16.00 -4.45 15.20
CA VAL A 36 -14.85 -5.37 15.14
C VAL A 36 -13.56 -4.59 15.33
N GLU A 37 -12.57 -5.21 15.98
CA GLU A 37 -11.23 -4.64 16.11
C GLU A 37 -10.49 -4.66 14.75
N PRO A 38 -9.73 -3.61 14.42
CA PRO A 38 -8.99 -3.59 13.18
C PRO A 38 -7.75 -4.46 13.24
N ILE A 39 -7.48 -5.14 12.13
CA ILE A 39 -6.23 -5.86 11.90
C ILE A 39 -5.23 -4.87 11.29
N ARG A 40 -4.07 -4.71 11.90
CA ARG A 40 -3.01 -3.85 11.37
C ARG A 40 -2.08 -4.68 10.48
N ILE A 41 -1.98 -4.32 9.21
CA ILE A 41 -1.07 -4.95 8.25
C ILE A 41 -0.19 -3.87 7.62
N ASN A 42 1.12 -4.12 7.60
CA ASN A 42 2.05 -3.31 6.83
C ASN A 42 2.39 -4.04 5.52
N SER A 43 2.17 -3.38 4.38
CA SER A 43 2.43 -3.94 3.06
C SER A 43 3.89 -4.37 2.85
N GLN A 44 4.83 -3.94 3.68
CA GLN A 44 6.24 -4.38 3.61
C GLN A 44 6.41 -5.89 3.63
N LEU A 45 5.47 -6.63 4.20
CA LEU A 45 5.49 -8.09 4.24
C LEU A 45 5.30 -8.71 2.85
N VAL A 46 4.57 -8.06 1.97
CA VAL A 46 4.20 -8.59 0.64
C VAL A 46 4.67 -7.72 -0.52
N SER A 47 5.33 -6.59 -0.25
CA SER A 47 5.71 -5.58 -1.22
C SER A 47 7.03 -4.90 -0.82
N ALA A 48 7.61 -4.17 -1.75
CA ALA A 48 8.78 -3.31 -1.51
C ALA A 48 8.43 -1.97 -0.85
N GLN A 49 7.23 -1.81 -0.27
CA GLN A 49 6.72 -0.54 0.25
C GLN A 49 6.34 -0.62 1.73
N LEU A 50 6.73 0.38 2.52
CA LEU A 50 6.22 0.64 3.87
C LEU A 50 4.85 1.31 3.77
N ARG A 51 3.77 0.54 3.88
CA ARG A 51 2.40 1.06 3.86
C ARG A 51 1.60 0.40 4.97
N ASP A 52 1.51 1.09 6.09
CA ASP A 52 0.92 0.61 7.34
C ASP A 52 -0.56 1.00 7.40
N ARG A 53 -1.45 0.02 7.48
CA ARG A 53 -2.91 0.19 7.38
C ARG A 53 -3.65 -0.59 8.44
N LEU A 54 -4.84 -0.10 8.77
CA LEU A 54 -5.82 -0.78 9.61
C LEU A 54 -6.96 -1.30 8.73
N TYR A 55 -7.34 -2.53 8.95
CA TYR A 55 -8.41 -3.21 8.22
C TYR A 55 -9.48 -3.67 9.19
N TRP A 56 -10.67 -3.07 9.14
CA TRP A 56 -11.85 -3.54 9.87
C TRP A 56 -12.61 -4.51 8.97
N THR A 57 -12.77 -5.74 9.43
CA THR A 57 -13.45 -6.79 8.66
C THR A 57 -14.02 -7.85 9.58
N ASN A 58 -15.10 -8.48 9.15
CA ASN A 58 -15.66 -9.68 9.78
C ASN A 58 -15.24 -10.98 9.06
N ILE A 59 -14.29 -10.91 8.12
CA ILE A 59 -13.68 -12.10 7.51
C ILE A 59 -12.95 -12.87 8.63
N PRO A 60 -13.29 -14.18 8.84
CA PRO A 60 -12.69 -14.94 9.91
C PRO A 60 -11.24 -15.36 9.60
N ASN A 61 -10.46 -15.64 10.67
CA ASN A 61 -9.13 -16.25 10.61
C ASN A 61 -8.09 -15.47 9.79
N VAL A 62 -8.23 -14.16 9.69
CA VAL A 62 -7.22 -13.31 9.02
C VAL A 62 -5.99 -13.19 9.92
N ASN A 63 -4.87 -13.74 9.47
CA ASN A 63 -3.57 -13.65 10.11
C ASN A 63 -2.68 -12.60 9.42
N GLN A 64 -1.49 -12.32 9.97
CA GLN A 64 -0.49 -11.53 9.27
C GLN A 64 0.00 -12.30 8.03
N PRO A 65 0.22 -11.63 6.88
CA PRO A 65 0.86 -12.28 5.74
C PRO A 65 2.31 -12.66 6.07
N GLU A 66 2.80 -13.73 5.46
CA GLU A 66 4.21 -14.08 5.54
C GLU A 66 5.07 -13.01 4.85
N ASP A 67 6.28 -12.77 5.41
CA ASP A 67 7.22 -11.84 4.79
C ASP A 67 7.83 -12.47 3.53
N LYS A 68 7.53 -11.87 2.39
CA LYS A 68 8.07 -12.28 1.07
C LYS A 68 9.49 -11.76 0.82
N HIS A 69 10.07 -10.98 1.74
CA HIS A 69 11.40 -10.39 1.63
C HIS A 69 11.65 -9.62 0.32
N ILE A 70 10.63 -8.90 -0.17
CA ILE A 70 10.73 -8.08 -1.38
C ILE A 70 11.34 -6.74 -1.02
N TYR A 71 12.58 -6.50 -1.39
CA TYR A 71 13.29 -5.26 -1.13
C TYR A 71 13.11 -4.26 -2.26
N LEU A 72 13.30 -2.96 -1.96
CA LEU A 72 13.17 -1.89 -2.95
C LEU A 72 14.12 -2.10 -4.14
N GLN A 73 15.36 -2.51 -3.87
CA GLN A 73 16.33 -2.78 -4.93
C GLN A 73 15.86 -3.85 -5.93
N ASN A 74 15.07 -4.83 -5.47
CA ASN A 74 14.59 -5.93 -6.32
C ASN A 74 13.55 -5.47 -7.37
N ILE A 75 12.90 -4.33 -7.13
CA ILE A 75 11.84 -3.83 -8.00
C ILE A 75 12.28 -2.67 -8.89
N LEU A 76 13.51 -2.15 -8.72
CA LEU A 76 14.04 -1.08 -9.55
C LEU A 76 14.29 -1.58 -10.97
N THR A 77 14.01 -0.71 -11.95
CA THR A 77 14.31 -0.95 -13.37
C THR A 77 15.74 -0.53 -13.74
N SER A 78 16.28 0.43 -12.99
CA SER A 78 17.67 0.93 -13.10
C SER A 78 18.08 1.62 -11.82
N GLY A 79 19.39 1.86 -11.66
CA GLY A 79 19.91 2.59 -10.53
C GLY A 79 19.98 1.77 -9.24
N TYR A 80 20.17 2.48 -8.13
CA TYR A 80 20.25 1.87 -6.81
C TYR A 80 19.55 2.71 -5.74
N THR A 81 19.31 2.11 -4.58
CA THR A 81 18.69 2.75 -3.43
C THR A 81 19.49 2.49 -2.16
N ASP A 82 19.39 3.41 -1.20
CA ASP A 82 19.95 3.29 0.14
C ASP A 82 18.95 2.73 1.17
N ARG A 83 17.74 2.34 0.71
CA ARG A 83 16.65 1.88 1.57
C ARG A 83 16.22 0.47 1.21
N GLU A 84 15.89 -0.30 2.21
CA GLU A 84 15.30 -1.63 2.01
C GLU A 84 13.89 -1.57 1.43
N LYS A 85 13.09 -0.59 1.84
CA LYS A 85 11.70 -0.43 1.41
C LYS A 85 11.40 1.01 0.98
N ALA A 86 10.60 1.17 -0.04
CA ALA A 86 10.03 2.46 -0.42
C ALA A 86 9.14 3.03 0.71
N ARG A 87 9.02 4.32 0.79
CA ARG A 87 7.97 4.96 1.60
C ARG A 87 6.61 4.78 0.92
N ALA A 88 5.54 4.89 1.70
CA ALA A 88 4.20 4.92 1.13
C ALA A 88 4.10 6.00 0.06
N LEU A 89 3.53 5.66 -1.08
CA LEU A 89 3.33 6.61 -2.17
C LEU A 89 2.43 7.75 -1.69
N LEU A 90 2.92 8.96 -1.84
CA LEU A 90 2.22 10.19 -1.44
C LEU A 90 1.91 11.03 -2.67
N VAL A 91 0.83 11.79 -2.65
CA VAL A 91 0.47 12.78 -3.68
C VAL A 91 1.64 13.73 -3.98
N SER A 92 2.45 14.06 -2.99
CA SER A 92 3.64 14.88 -3.18
C SER A 92 4.75 14.21 -4.01
N ASP A 93 4.73 12.89 -4.17
CA ASP A 93 5.67 12.13 -4.99
C ASP A 93 5.17 11.97 -6.43
N SER A 94 3.87 12.18 -6.67
CA SER A 94 3.28 12.23 -8.00
C SER A 94 3.69 13.50 -8.77
N ARG A 95 4.03 14.56 -8.04
CA ARG A 95 4.50 15.83 -8.61
C ARG A 95 5.97 16.04 -8.26
N PRO A 96 6.89 15.42 -9.02
CA PRO A 96 8.30 15.55 -8.74
C PRO A 96 8.73 17.02 -8.78
N LEU A 97 9.60 17.38 -7.83
CA LEU A 97 10.23 18.70 -7.84
C LEU A 97 11.06 18.84 -9.12
N VAL A 98 10.96 20.00 -9.77
CA VAL A 98 11.63 20.27 -11.05
C VAL A 98 13.16 20.25 -10.93
N SER A 99 13.68 20.58 -9.74
CA SER A 99 15.12 20.61 -9.46
C SER A 99 15.55 19.40 -8.65
N LYS A 100 16.54 18.67 -9.14
CA LYS A 100 17.18 17.53 -8.45
C LYS A 100 17.72 17.94 -7.08
N ASP A 101 18.31 19.15 -6.97
CA ASP A 101 18.78 19.68 -5.68
C ASP A 101 17.65 19.82 -4.65
N LYS A 102 16.46 20.25 -5.10
CA LYS A 102 15.29 20.34 -4.22
C LYS A 102 14.79 18.96 -3.83
N MET A 103 14.81 17.98 -4.73
CA MET A 103 14.47 16.59 -4.43
C MET A 103 15.41 16.03 -3.37
N LEU A 104 16.71 16.16 -3.55
CA LEU A 104 17.73 15.68 -2.64
C LEU A 104 17.63 16.37 -1.26
N ARG A 105 17.43 17.69 -1.24
CA ARG A 105 17.22 18.45 0.00
C ARG A 105 16.00 17.96 0.76
N ARG A 106 14.88 17.73 0.09
CA ARG A 106 13.66 17.19 0.66
C ARG A 106 13.89 15.79 1.23
N TYR A 107 14.54 14.92 0.46
CA TYR A 107 14.93 13.59 0.88
C TYR A 107 15.79 13.61 2.15
N LYS A 108 16.88 14.38 2.17
CA LYS A 108 17.80 14.52 3.32
C LYS A 108 17.11 15.12 4.54
N LYS A 109 16.17 16.07 4.36
CA LYS A 109 15.48 16.77 5.46
C LYS A 109 14.36 15.95 6.08
N THR A 110 13.51 15.32 5.29
CA THR A 110 12.28 14.68 5.78
C THR A 110 12.32 13.17 5.72
N GLY A 111 13.11 12.60 4.83
CA GLY A 111 13.18 11.15 4.61
C GLY A 111 11.88 10.52 4.12
N PHE A 112 10.84 11.29 3.79
CA PHE A 112 9.55 10.74 3.38
C PHE A 112 9.50 10.33 1.91
N THR A 113 10.27 11.00 1.05
CA THR A 113 10.32 10.70 -0.39
C THR A 113 11.24 9.51 -0.65
N THR A 114 10.89 8.66 -1.60
CA THR A 114 11.75 7.61 -2.11
C THR A 114 12.47 8.13 -3.35
N ILE A 115 13.79 8.06 -3.37
CA ILE A 115 14.60 8.40 -4.54
C ILE A 115 15.45 7.22 -4.97
N VAL A 116 15.81 7.21 -6.25
CA VAL A 116 16.72 6.25 -6.87
C VAL A 116 17.92 7.04 -7.38
N TRP A 117 19.12 6.57 -7.07
CA TRP A 117 20.37 7.10 -7.63
C TRP A 117 20.69 6.37 -8.93
N GLU A 118 20.88 7.14 -10.00
CA GLU A 118 21.31 6.59 -11.30
C GLU A 118 22.84 6.43 -11.36
N ASP A 119 23.57 7.30 -10.67
CA ASP A 119 25.03 7.26 -10.53
C ASP A 119 25.40 7.27 -9.05
N LYS A 120 26.31 6.36 -8.66
CA LYS A 120 26.76 6.22 -7.26
C LYS A 120 27.63 7.38 -6.78
N ASP A 121 28.34 8.01 -7.71
CA ASP A 121 29.33 9.05 -7.42
C ASP A 121 28.75 10.47 -7.54
N ASP A 122 27.50 10.62 -8.00
CA ASP A 122 26.85 11.90 -8.23
C ASP A 122 25.47 11.98 -7.55
N ASP A 123 25.38 12.74 -6.46
CA ASP A 123 24.13 13.05 -5.73
C ASP A 123 23.08 13.72 -6.63
N CYS A 124 23.47 14.35 -7.74
CA CYS A 124 22.55 14.99 -8.68
C CYS A 124 21.95 14.02 -9.71
N SER A 125 22.51 12.82 -9.84
CA SER A 125 21.98 11.76 -10.71
C SER A 125 20.88 10.97 -9.99
N ILE A 126 19.80 11.64 -9.63
CA ILE A 126 18.67 11.08 -8.89
C ILE A 126 17.34 11.23 -9.64
N ARG A 127 16.44 10.30 -9.39
CA ARG A 127 15.04 10.33 -9.85
C ARG A 127 14.07 9.81 -8.79
N TYR A 128 12.79 10.09 -8.99
CA TYR A 128 11.72 9.35 -8.30
C TYR A 128 11.49 7.98 -8.95
N LEU A 129 10.74 7.13 -8.27
CA LEU A 129 10.28 5.88 -8.83
C LEU A 129 9.55 6.13 -10.17
N ASN A 130 9.87 5.35 -11.18
CA ASN A 130 9.14 5.37 -12.44
C ASN A 130 7.80 4.62 -12.32
N GLN A 131 7.01 4.63 -13.39
CA GLN A 131 5.66 4.08 -13.39
C GLN A 131 5.63 2.58 -13.08
N THR A 132 6.51 1.80 -13.68
CA THR A 132 6.63 0.35 -13.43
C THR A 132 7.02 0.06 -11.98
N GLU A 133 7.93 0.83 -11.41
CA GLU A 133 8.35 0.68 -10.02
C GLU A 133 7.22 1.04 -9.03
N LEU A 134 6.40 2.04 -9.38
CA LEU A 134 5.18 2.37 -8.62
C LEU A 134 4.15 1.24 -8.67
N GLU A 135 3.96 0.64 -9.86
CA GLU A 135 3.09 -0.54 -10.04
C GLU A 135 3.57 -1.72 -9.17
N ARG A 136 4.86 -2.01 -9.21
CA ARG A 136 5.49 -3.06 -8.37
C ARG A 136 5.35 -2.78 -6.87
N CYS A 137 5.42 -1.52 -6.43
CA CYS A 137 5.16 -1.14 -5.04
C CYS A 137 3.74 -1.48 -4.60
N GLN A 138 2.75 -1.34 -5.48
CA GLN A 138 1.34 -1.65 -5.20
C GLN A 138 0.95 -3.07 -5.60
N THR A 139 1.92 -3.87 -6.08
CA THR A 139 1.72 -5.26 -6.50
C THR A 139 0.61 -5.43 -7.57
N VAL A 140 0.44 -4.41 -8.42
CA VAL A 140 -0.39 -4.51 -9.63
C VAL A 140 0.47 -5.05 -10.78
N PRO A 141 -0.13 -5.68 -11.82
CA PRO A 141 0.60 -6.15 -12.98
C PRO A 141 1.35 -5.02 -13.68
N GLU A 142 2.55 -5.30 -14.21
CA GLU A 142 3.31 -4.32 -14.98
C GLU A 142 2.51 -3.84 -16.20
N GLY A 143 2.54 -2.52 -16.43
CA GLY A 143 1.79 -1.88 -17.50
C GLY A 143 0.30 -1.68 -17.17
N TYR A 144 -0.14 -1.95 -15.96
CA TYR A 144 -1.53 -1.71 -15.53
C TYR A 144 -1.94 -0.25 -15.74
N THR A 145 -1.02 0.68 -15.53
CA THR A 145 -1.28 2.11 -15.67
C THR A 145 -0.70 2.71 -16.97
N LYS A 146 -0.28 1.90 -17.95
CA LYS A 146 0.44 2.32 -19.17
C LYS A 146 -0.25 3.40 -20.00
N SER A 147 -1.58 3.51 -19.93
CA SER A 147 -2.38 4.53 -20.63
C SER A 147 -2.37 5.90 -19.94
N LEU A 148 -1.81 5.99 -18.74
CA LEU A 148 -1.78 7.19 -17.92
C LEU A 148 -0.40 7.87 -17.98
N SER A 149 -0.35 9.15 -17.68
CA SER A 149 0.93 9.78 -17.38
C SER A 149 1.47 9.28 -16.03
N ARG A 150 2.81 9.30 -15.86
CA ARG A 150 3.45 8.86 -14.61
C ARG A 150 2.86 9.54 -13.38
N ASN A 151 2.52 10.82 -13.45
CA ASN A 151 2.00 11.57 -12.31
C ASN A 151 0.58 11.12 -11.94
N VAL A 152 -0.30 10.92 -12.93
CA VAL A 152 -1.66 10.42 -12.72
C VAL A 152 -1.60 8.98 -12.19
N ALA A 153 -0.73 8.13 -12.74
CA ALA A 153 -0.52 6.77 -12.26
C ALA A 153 -0.06 6.77 -10.78
N ALA A 154 0.87 7.67 -10.41
CA ALA A 154 1.35 7.78 -9.04
C ALA A 154 0.26 8.21 -8.05
N ASP A 155 -0.63 9.14 -8.44
CA ASP A 155 -1.77 9.55 -7.62
C ASP A 155 -2.73 8.37 -7.40
N LEU A 156 -3.17 7.72 -8.47
CA LEU A 156 -4.12 6.61 -8.38
C LEU A 156 -3.54 5.39 -7.64
N LEU A 157 -2.27 5.05 -7.88
CA LEU A 157 -1.59 3.98 -7.16
C LEU A 157 -1.39 4.35 -5.69
N GLY A 158 -1.12 5.63 -5.39
CA GLY A 158 -0.98 6.13 -4.01
C GLY A 158 -2.28 6.06 -3.22
N ASP A 159 -3.42 6.31 -3.86
CA ASP A 159 -4.76 6.21 -3.27
C ASP A 159 -5.27 4.75 -3.24
N GLY A 160 -4.74 3.89 -4.11
CA GLY A 160 -5.11 2.49 -4.20
C GLY A 160 -4.58 1.63 -3.05
N TRP A 161 -5.00 0.37 -3.03
CA TRP A 161 -4.52 -0.65 -2.10
C TRP A 161 -3.27 -1.36 -2.65
N THR A 162 -2.45 -1.88 -1.75
CA THR A 162 -1.47 -2.91 -2.13
C THR A 162 -2.23 -4.21 -2.39
N VAL A 163 -2.27 -4.64 -3.65
CA VAL A 163 -3.17 -5.73 -4.10
C VAL A 163 -2.90 -7.03 -3.36
N ASP A 164 -1.63 -7.39 -3.14
CA ASP A 164 -1.26 -8.62 -2.43
C ASP A 164 -1.75 -8.66 -0.97
N VAL A 165 -1.97 -7.52 -0.32
CA VAL A 165 -2.60 -7.47 1.00
C VAL A 165 -4.08 -7.84 0.88
N ILE A 166 -4.77 -7.32 -0.13
CA ILE A 166 -6.20 -7.62 -0.35
C ILE A 166 -6.38 -9.09 -0.77
N VAL A 167 -5.50 -9.60 -1.62
CA VAL A 167 -5.48 -11.03 -1.98
C VAL A 167 -5.29 -11.90 -0.74
N HIS A 168 -4.40 -11.51 0.18
CA HIS A 168 -4.20 -12.21 1.44
C HIS A 168 -5.47 -12.23 2.31
N LEU A 169 -6.13 -11.09 2.48
CA LEU A 169 -7.39 -10.98 3.23
C LEU A 169 -8.49 -11.85 2.59
N PHE A 170 -8.61 -11.82 1.27
CA PHE A 170 -9.63 -12.59 0.56
C PHE A 170 -9.35 -14.09 0.50
N LYS A 171 -8.11 -14.55 0.64
CA LYS A 171 -7.82 -15.98 0.82
C LYS A 171 -8.55 -16.54 2.05
N SER A 172 -8.48 -15.85 3.19
CA SER A 172 -9.22 -16.26 4.40
C SER A 172 -10.73 -16.28 4.17
N LEU A 173 -11.27 -15.34 3.39
CA LEU A 173 -12.69 -15.36 2.99
C LEU A 173 -13.05 -16.60 2.16
N PHE A 174 -12.26 -16.91 1.12
CA PHE A 174 -12.51 -18.07 0.28
C PHE A 174 -12.41 -19.39 1.03
N GLU A 175 -11.48 -19.51 1.96
CA GLU A 175 -11.36 -20.68 2.85
C GLU A 175 -12.59 -20.84 3.74
N ALA A 176 -13.08 -19.73 4.30
CA ALA A 176 -14.30 -19.74 5.11
C ALA A 176 -15.57 -20.11 4.31
N LEU A 177 -15.66 -19.66 3.07
CA LEU A 177 -16.77 -20.01 2.17
C LEU A 177 -16.75 -21.50 1.83
N LYS A 178 -15.59 -22.05 1.44
CA LYS A 178 -15.43 -23.48 1.13
C LYS A 178 -15.78 -24.38 2.33
N SER A 179 -15.40 -23.98 3.55
CA SER A 179 -15.72 -24.75 4.75
C SER A 179 -17.23 -24.79 5.06
N LYS A 180 -17.97 -23.75 4.68
CA LYS A 180 -19.43 -23.73 4.78
C LYS A 180 -20.11 -24.66 3.77
N GLU A 181 -19.61 -24.69 2.53
CA GLU A 181 -20.15 -25.57 1.48
C GLU A 181 -19.88 -27.06 1.77
N GLY A 182 -18.71 -27.40 2.33
CA GLY A 182 -18.35 -28.78 2.68
C GLY A 182 -19.13 -29.35 3.88
N ASN A 183 -19.85 -28.53 4.64
CA ASN A 183 -20.69 -28.95 5.79
C ASN A 183 -22.17 -29.16 5.41
N ILE A 184 -22.53 -29.11 4.11
CA ILE A 184 -23.91 -29.27 3.61
C ILE A 184 -24.13 -30.68 3.01
N ILE A 185 -23.25 -31.66 3.29
CA ILE A 185 -23.41 -33.07 2.89
C ILE A 185 -23.67 -33.94 4.12
#